data_d40f8022db372a0d14a6f6d1a506cc22
#
_entry.id   d40f8022db372a0d14a6f6d1a506cc22
#
_cell.length_a   1.000
_cell.length_b   1.000
_cell.length_c   1.000
_cell.angle_alpha   90.00
_cell.angle_beta   90.00
_cell.angle_gamma   90.00
#
_symmetry.space_group_name_H-M   'P 1'
#
loop_
_entity.id
_entity.type
_entity.pdbx_description
1 polymer ?
#
loop_
_entity_poly.entity_id
_entity_poly.type
_entity_poly.pdbx_seq_one_letter_code
_entity_poly.pdbx_strand_id
1 'polypeptide(L)'
;MTEISFIDRVAIVTGAGGGLGRTYALDLAARGAAVVVNDLGGSAAGVGSDASAAQKVVDEITAKGGSAVASHDSVSTPEGGAAIVATALDSFGKVDIVINNAGILRDKTFAKLEKQDLEAVLDVHLRGAFHVSQPAFRVMKENGYGRFVFTASNAGVFGNFGQTNYGAAKMGLVGLSNVLAIEGAKAGIKSNV
;
A
#
# COMPACT_ATOMS: atom_id res chain seq x y z
N MET A 1 19.98 -10.85 19.37
CA MET A 1 19.44 -10.75 18.00
C MET A 1 19.69 -9.33 17.52
N THR A 2 20.34 -9.15 16.39
CA THR A 2 20.50 -7.82 15.79
C THR A 2 19.11 -7.30 15.38
N GLU A 3 18.78 -6.14 15.89
CA GLU A 3 17.50 -5.48 15.53
C GLU A 3 17.51 -5.11 14.03
N ILE A 4 16.42 -5.40 13.34
CA ILE A 4 16.29 -5.06 11.90
C ILE A 4 16.18 -3.54 11.80
N SER A 5 17.08 -2.92 11.05
CA SER A 5 17.12 -1.48 10.80
C SER A 5 16.70 -1.16 9.36
N PHE A 6 16.03 -0.04 9.19
CA PHE A 6 15.64 0.55 7.90
C PHE A 6 16.26 1.93 7.68
N ILE A 7 17.38 2.23 8.37
CA ILE A 7 18.14 3.47 8.13
C ILE A 7 18.47 3.58 6.64
N ASP A 8 18.38 4.79 6.10
CA ASP A 8 18.56 5.10 4.69
C ASP A 8 17.56 4.40 3.73
N ARG A 9 16.40 3.93 4.23
CA ARG A 9 15.32 3.39 3.41
C ARG A 9 14.15 4.34 3.36
N VAL A 10 13.50 4.38 2.18
CA VAL A 10 12.28 5.14 1.94
C VAL A 10 11.14 4.15 1.71
N ALA A 11 10.10 4.25 2.51
CA ALA A 11 8.94 3.38 2.47
C ALA A 11 7.67 4.15 2.11
N ILE A 12 6.86 3.59 1.22
CA ILE A 12 5.49 4.01 0.96
C ILE A 12 4.55 3.01 1.63
N VAL A 13 3.62 3.48 2.46
CA VAL A 13 2.56 2.65 3.04
C VAL A 13 1.21 3.21 2.63
N THR A 14 0.43 2.45 1.86
CA THR A 14 -0.92 2.87 1.45
C THR A 14 -1.97 2.45 2.47
N GLY A 15 -3.02 3.27 2.64
CA GLY A 15 -4.02 3.06 3.70
C GLY A 15 -3.41 3.19 5.09
N ALA A 16 -2.52 4.16 5.28
CA ALA A 16 -1.69 4.29 6.48
C ALA A 16 -2.22 5.31 7.49
N GLY A 17 -3.37 5.94 7.25
CA GLY A 17 -4.00 6.85 8.20
C GLY A 17 -4.62 6.16 9.42
N GLY A 18 -4.71 4.82 9.42
CA GLY A 18 -5.28 4.04 10.51
C GLY A 18 -4.94 2.56 10.46
N GLY A 19 -5.44 1.79 11.41
CA GLY A 19 -5.36 0.33 11.45
C GLY A 19 -3.95 -0.24 11.27
N LEU A 20 -3.85 -1.30 10.47
CA LEU A 20 -2.58 -1.98 10.18
C LEU A 20 -1.58 -1.07 9.47
N GLY A 21 -2.04 -0.28 8.48
CA GLY A 21 -1.17 0.61 7.72
C GLY A 21 -0.47 1.64 8.61
N ARG A 22 -1.20 2.23 9.56
CA ARG A 22 -0.60 3.12 10.57
C ARG A 22 0.46 2.39 11.40
N THR A 23 0.18 1.16 11.84
CA THR A 23 1.14 0.38 12.64
C THR A 23 2.41 0.09 11.84
N TYR A 24 2.28 -0.25 10.56
CA TYR A 24 3.44 -0.46 9.67
C TYR A 24 4.26 0.82 9.49
N ALA A 25 3.60 1.96 9.25
CA ALA A 25 4.27 3.25 9.08
C ALA A 25 5.08 3.64 10.34
N LEU A 26 4.46 3.49 11.51
CA LEU A 26 5.12 3.77 12.80
C LEU A 26 6.31 2.84 13.07
N ASP A 27 6.19 1.53 12.83
CA ASP A 27 7.28 0.57 13.08
C ASP A 27 8.44 0.80 12.10
N LEU A 28 8.18 1.05 10.82
CA LEU A 28 9.20 1.37 9.84
C LEU A 28 9.95 2.66 10.20
N ALA A 29 9.23 3.72 10.59
CA ALA A 29 9.82 4.98 11.02
C ALA A 29 10.64 4.83 12.31
N ALA A 30 10.16 4.09 13.29
CA ALA A 30 10.88 3.80 14.54
C ALA A 30 12.19 3.03 14.31
N ARG A 31 12.26 2.28 13.18
CA ARG A 31 13.47 1.56 12.75
C ARG A 31 14.34 2.35 11.77
N GLY A 32 14.05 3.64 11.55
CA GLY A 32 14.88 4.57 10.80
C GLY A 32 14.50 4.77 9.33
N ALA A 33 13.37 4.23 8.85
CA ALA A 33 12.90 4.55 7.51
C ALA A 33 12.33 5.97 7.44
N ALA A 34 12.50 6.64 6.30
CA ALA A 34 11.65 7.76 5.89
C ALA A 34 10.35 7.21 5.28
N VAL A 35 9.18 7.72 5.68
CA VAL A 35 7.91 7.10 5.34
C VAL A 35 6.96 8.08 4.64
N VAL A 36 6.45 7.67 3.48
CA VAL A 36 5.26 8.27 2.88
C VAL A 36 4.03 7.59 3.47
N VAL A 37 3.28 8.33 4.26
CA VAL A 37 2.01 7.90 4.85
C VAL A 37 0.90 8.29 3.86
N ASN A 38 0.46 7.33 3.06
CA ASN A 38 -0.62 7.57 2.10
C ASN A 38 -1.96 7.11 2.66
N ASP A 39 -2.94 8.01 2.68
CA ASP A 39 -4.33 7.70 2.99
C ASP A 39 -5.27 8.76 2.42
N LEU A 40 -6.33 8.33 1.74
CA LEU A 40 -7.39 9.20 1.26
C LEU A 40 -8.28 9.71 2.42
N GLY A 41 -8.27 9.00 3.56
CA GLY A 41 -9.09 9.32 4.72
C GLY A 41 -10.56 8.95 4.57
N GLY A 42 -10.88 8.04 3.65
CA GLY A 42 -12.23 7.52 3.50
C GLY A 42 -12.66 6.59 4.63
N SER A 43 -13.96 6.36 4.74
CA SER A 43 -14.50 5.34 5.64
C SER A 43 -14.07 3.93 5.22
N ALA A 44 -14.31 2.92 6.08
CA ALA A 44 -14.07 1.51 5.75
C ALA A 44 -14.83 1.03 4.50
N ALA A 45 -15.93 1.69 4.11
CA ALA A 45 -16.66 1.41 2.88
C ALA A 45 -16.15 2.20 1.65
N GLY A 46 -15.09 3.00 1.81
CA GLY A 46 -14.51 3.82 0.73
C GLY A 46 -15.35 5.05 0.38
N VAL A 47 -16.01 5.66 1.37
CA VAL A 47 -16.82 6.86 1.19
C VAL A 47 -16.18 8.05 1.90
N GLY A 48 -16.12 9.19 1.21
CA GLY A 48 -15.54 10.41 1.74
C GLY A 48 -14.02 10.47 1.68
N SER A 49 -13.46 11.56 2.16
CA SER A 49 -12.01 11.80 2.30
C SER A 49 -11.75 12.69 3.50
N ASP A 50 -10.64 12.45 4.20
CA ASP A 50 -10.16 13.27 5.32
C ASP A 50 -8.63 13.34 5.29
N ALA A 51 -8.11 14.41 4.75
CA ALA A 51 -6.66 14.66 4.66
C ALA A 51 -5.96 14.64 6.03
N SER A 52 -6.70 14.83 7.12
CA SER A 52 -6.12 14.78 8.47
C SER A 52 -5.70 13.39 8.91
N ALA A 53 -6.22 12.32 8.31
CA ALA A 53 -5.90 10.95 8.71
C ALA A 53 -4.41 10.62 8.52
N ALA A 54 -3.88 10.84 7.31
CA ALA A 54 -2.46 10.65 7.02
C ALA A 54 -1.59 11.63 7.83
N GLN A 55 -2.00 12.91 7.92
CA GLN A 55 -1.23 13.93 8.62
C GLN A 55 -1.05 13.62 10.11
N LYS A 56 -2.08 13.11 10.80
CA LYS A 56 -1.98 12.70 12.21
C LYS A 56 -0.88 11.65 12.43
N VAL A 57 -0.74 10.70 11.50
CA VAL A 57 0.32 9.68 11.59
C VAL A 57 1.68 10.27 11.32
N VAL A 58 1.80 11.20 10.36
CA VAL A 58 3.04 11.96 10.13
C VAL A 58 3.44 12.73 11.38
N ASP A 59 2.51 13.44 12.01
CA ASP A 59 2.76 14.21 13.22
C ASP A 59 3.24 13.29 14.37
N GLU A 60 2.65 12.10 14.49
CA GLU A 60 3.07 11.10 15.48
C GLU A 60 4.49 10.58 15.22
N ILE A 61 4.84 10.32 13.95
CA ILE A 61 6.19 9.88 13.58
C ILE A 61 7.21 10.98 13.87
N THR A 62 6.92 12.21 13.46
CA THR A 62 7.85 13.34 13.64
C THR A 62 8.02 13.74 15.10
N ALA A 63 6.95 13.66 15.91
CA ALA A 63 7.04 13.86 17.36
C ALA A 63 7.96 12.87 18.07
N LYS A 64 8.18 11.68 17.47
CA LYS A 64 9.12 10.65 17.96
C LYS A 64 10.52 10.74 17.30
N GLY A 65 10.78 11.80 16.53
CA GLY A 65 12.07 12.02 15.85
C GLY A 65 12.23 11.24 14.54
N GLY A 66 11.18 10.59 14.03
CA GLY A 66 11.19 9.94 12.73
C GLY A 66 10.97 10.92 11.57
N SER A 67 11.11 10.44 10.33
CA SER A 67 10.91 11.19 9.11
C SER A 67 9.69 10.67 8.35
N ALA A 68 8.72 11.53 8.07
CA ALA A 68 7.53 11.15 7.31
C ALA A 68 6.91 12.34 6.56
N VAL A 69 6.15 12.02 5.50
CA VAL A 69 5.35 12.96 4.73
C VAL A 69 4.00 12.32 4.40
N ALA A 70 2.94 13.14 4.37
CA ALA A 70 1.60 12.70 4.00
C ALA A 70 1.39 12.73 2.48
N SER A 71 0.65 11.75 1.95
CA SER A 71 0.04 11.78 0.62
C SER A 71 -1.44 11.48 0.76
N HIS A 72 -2.26 12.25 0.05
CA HIS A 72 -3.72 12.11 0.07
C HIS A 72 -4.27 11.61 -1.28
N ASP A 73 -3.38 11.17 -2.16
CA ASP A 73 -3.73 10.69 -3.49
C ASP A 73 -4.42 9.33 -3.43
N SER A 74 -5.39 9.13 -4.32
CA SER A 74 -6.14 7.88 -4.41
C SER A 74 -5.33 6.80 -5.11
N VAL A 75 -5.23 5.62 -4.51
CA VAL A 75 -4.65 4.44 -5.18
C VAL A 75 -5.50 3.96 -6.36
N SER A 76 -6.80 4.31 -6.40
CA SER A 76 -7.75 3.78 -7.38
C SER A 76 -7.55 4.30 -8.80
N THR A 77 -6.65 5.27 -9.01
CA THR A 77 -6.34 5.80 -10.34
C THR A 77 -4.85 5.72 -10.67
N PRO A 78 -4.48 5.56 -11.95
CA PRO A 78 -3.06 5.56 -12.35
C PRO A 78 -2.34 6.84 -11.96
N GLU A 79 -2.99 8.00 -12.08
CA GLU A 79 -2.46 9.31 -11.75
C GLU A 79 -2.17 9.42 -10.24
N GLY A 80 -3.11 8.96 -9.41
CA GLY A 80 -2.94 8.95 -7.96
C GLY A 80 -1.83 8.00 -7.53
N GLY A 81 -1.74 6.80 -8.12
CA GLY A 81 -0.62 5.88 -7.87
C GLY A 81 0.74 6.48 -8.23
N ALA A 82 0.82 7.19 -9.36
CA ALA A 82 2.04 7.89 -9.76
C ALA A 82 2.37 9.06 -8.82
N ALA A 83 1.37 9.83 -8.38
CA ALA A 83 1.54 10.95 -7.44
C ALA A 83 2.05 10.48 -6.06
N ILE A 84 1.57 9.32 -5.57
CA ILE A 84 2.07 8.72 -4.32
C ILE A 84 3.58 8.42 -4.43
N VAL A 85 4.02 7.86 -5.56
CA VAL A 85 5.44 7.57 -5.80
C VAL A 85 6.24 8.86 -5.98
N ALA A 86 5.69 9.86 -6.68
CA ALA A 86 6.32 11.17 -6.82
C ALA A 86 6.54 11.85 -5.46
N THR A 87 5.58 11.76 -4.54
CA THR A 87 5.73 12.26 -3.16
C THR A 87 6.98 11.69 -2.47
N ALA A 88 7.28 10.41 -2.67
CA ALA A 88 8.50 9.80 -2.10
C ALA A 88 9.77 10.31 -2.79
N LEU A 89 9.75 10.46 -4.11
CA LEU A 89 10.88 10.95 -4.88
C LEU A 89 11.18 12.41 -4.56
N ASP A 90 10.17 13.26 -4.51
CA ASP A 90 10.31 14.70 -4.25
C ASP A 90 10.77 14.97 -2.80
N SER A 91 10.29 14.17 -1.84
CA SER A 91 10.62 14.37 -0.41
C SER A 91 11.92 13.69 0.01
N PHE A 92 12.25 12.53 -0.58
CA PHE A 92 13.32 11.66 -0.09
C PHE A 92 14.27 11.14 -1.20
N GLY A 93 14.01 11.45 -2.45
CA GLY A 93 14.88 11.14 -3.58
C GLY A 93 14.85 9.70 -4.10
N LYS A 94 14.11 8.78 -3.47
CA LYS A 94 14.04 7.37 -3.85
C LYS A 94 12.81 6.64 -3.32
N VAL A 95 12.64 5.38 -3.75
CA VAL A 95 11.68 4.43 -3.18
C VAL A 95 12.37 3.08 -3.00
N ASP A 96 12.40 2.57 -1.78
CA ASP A 96 12.98 1.26 -1.45
C ASP A 96 11.92 0.20 -1.09
N ILE A 97 10.81 0.62 -0.45
CA ILE A 97 9.79 -0.27 0.10
C ILE A 97 8.41 0.25 -0.28
N VAL A 98 7.53 -0.64 -0.72
CA VAL A 98 6.10 -0.34 -0.91
C VAL A 98 5.28 -1.39 -0.19
N ILE A 99 4.44 -0.94 0.76
CA ILE A 99 3.43 -1.77 1.42
C ILE A 99 2.06 -1.39 0.85
N ASN A 100 1.54 -2.24 -0.03
CA ASN A 100 0.20 -2.14 -0.59
C ASN A 100 -0.81 -2.67 0.43
N ASN A 101 -1.31 -1.77 1.28
CA ASN A 101 -2.23 -2.11 2.37
C ASN A 101 -3.61 -1.44 2.23
N ALA A 102 -3.75 -0.39 1.43
CA ALA A 102 -5.03 0.29 1.20
C ALA A 102 -6.16 -0.70 0.88
N GLY A 103 -7.32 -0.49 1.50
CA GLY A 103 -8.43 -1.41 1.33
C GLY A 103 -9.74 -0.88 1.87
N ILE A 104 -10.83 -1.36 1.28
CA ILE A 104 -12.21 -1.08 1.67
C ILE A 104 -13.02 -2.37 1.71
N LEU A 105 -14.16 -2.36 2.38
CA LEU A 105 -15.08 -3.49 2.45
C LEU A 105 -16.46 -3.08 1.92
N ARG A 106 -16.98 -3.85 0.98
CA ARG A 106 -18.35 -3.76 0.46
C ARG A 106 -18.92 -5.16 0.34
N ASP A 107 -19.14 -5.76 1.49
CA ASP A 107 -19.54 -7.17 1.61
C ASP A 107 -21.01 -7.34 1.21
N LYS A 108 -21.27 -8.22 0.26
CA LYS A 108 -22.58 -8.64 -0.22
C LYS A 108 -22.53 -10.11 -0.60
N THR A 109 -23.63 -10.82 -0.39
CA THR A 109 -23.77 -12.17 -0.97
C THR A 109 -23.67 -12.08 -2.48
N PHE A 110 -23.12 -13.10 -3.15
CA PHE A 110 -22.87 -13.08 -4.58
C PHE A 110 -24.11 -12.71 -5.41
N ALA A 111 -25.27 -13.24 -5.02
CA ALA A 111 -26.53 -12.93 -5.70
C ALA A 111 -27.00 -11.47 -5.55
N LYS A 112 -26.48 -10.74 -4.55
CA LYS A 112 -26.82 -9.34 -4.28
C LYS A 112 -25.68 -8.37 -4.55
N LEU A 113 -24.55 -8.88 -5.06
CA LEU A 113 -23.39 -8.05 -5.37
C LEU A 113 -23.69 -7.16 -6.58
N GLU A 114 -23.60 -5.87 -6.38
CA GLU A 114 -23.79 -4.89 -7.44
C GLU A 114 -22.46 -4.54 -8.11
N LYS A 115 -22.53 -4.11 -9.39
CA LYS A 115 -21.34 -3.72 -10.15
C LYS A 115 -20.49 -2.67 -9.44
N GLN A 116 -21.12 -1.67 -8.84
CA GLN A 116 -20.43 -0.60 -8.13
C GLN A 116 -19.64 -1.09 -6.92
N ASP A 117 -20.13 -2.12 -6.20
CA ASP A 117 -19.44 -2.71 -5.06
C ASP A 117 -18.26 -3.60 -5.50
N LEU A 118 -18.43 -4.31 -6.63
CA LEU A 118 -17.35 -5.07 -7.25
C LEU A 118 -16.21 -4.14 -7.71
N GLU A 119 -16.54 -3.15 -8.53
CA GLU A 119 -15.55 -2.25 -9.12
C GLU A 119 -14.81 -1.47 -8.04
N ALA A 120 -15.50 -0.89 -7.05
CA ALA A 120 -14.84 -0.13 -5.98
C ALA A 120 -13.82 -0.98 -5.18
N VAL A 121 -14.15 -2.23 -4.88
CA VAL A 121 -13.24 -3.13 -4.16
C VAL A 121 -12.04 -3.52 -5.06
N LEU A 122 -12.29 -3.85 -6.33
CA LEU A 122 -11.21 -4.15 -7.27
C LEU A 122 -10.30 -2.94 -7.53
N ASP A 123 -10.88 -1.74 -7.66
CA ASP A 123 -10.13 -0.51 -7.91
C ASP A 123 -9.17 -0.16 -6.78
N VAL A 124 -9.60 -0.31 -5.52
CA VAL A 124 -8.74 -0.02 -4.38
C VAL A 124 -7.71 -1.13 -4.14
N HIS A 125 -8.17 -2.39 -4.03
CA HIS A 125 -7.30 -3.48 -3.59
C HIS A 125 -6.36 -3.99 -4.66
N LEU A 126 -6.88 -4.24 -5.89
CA LEU A 126 -6.11 -4.89 -6.94
C LEU A 126 -5.53 -3.87 -7.91
N ARG A 127 -6.36 -3.07 -8.59
CA ARG A 127 -5.87 -2.06 -9.52
C ARG A 127 -4.98 -1.03 -8.81
N GLY A 128 -5.37 -0.62 -7.58
CA GLY A 128 -4.56 0.30 -6.76
C GLY A 128 -3.17 -0.23 -6.47
N ALA A 129 -3.03 -1.53 -6.19
CA ALA A 129 -1.72 -2.13 -6.03
C ALA A 129 -0.89 -2.07 -7.32
N PHE A 130 -1.50 -2.23 -8.51
CA PHE A 130 -0.80 -2.03 -9.79
C PHE A 130 -0.40 -0.58 -9.99
N HIS A 131 -1.32 0.37 -9.73
CA HIS A 131 -1.09 1.81 -9.96
C HIS A 131 0.10 2.33 -9.13
N VAL A 132 0.25 1.87 -7.90
CA VAL A 132 1.38 2.27 -7.02
C VAL A 132 2.63 1.45 -7.34
N SER A 133 2.49 0.13 -7.54
CA SER A 133 3.66 -0.74 -7.70
C SER A 133 4.38 -0.54 -9.02
N GLN A 134 3.68 -0.24 -10.13
CA GLN A 134 4.31 -0.12 -11.44
C GLN A 134 5.30 1.06 -11.53
N PRO A 135 4.96 2.30 -11.15
CA PRO A 135 5.92 3.39 -11.11
C PRO A 135 7.05 3.15 -10.09
N ALA A 136 6.73 2.62 -8.90
CA ALA A 136 7.74 2.27 -7.92
C ALA A 136 8.73 1.20 -8.41
N PHE A 137 8.25 0.18 -9.13
CA PHE A 137 9.08 -0.88 -9.69
C PHE A 137 10.11 -0.36 -10.68
N ARG A 138 9.76 0.64 -11.50
CA ARG A 138 10.70 1.28 -12.43
C ARG A 138 11.85 1.95 -11.67
N VAL A 139 11.53 2.74 -10.65
CA VAL A 139 12.53 3.39 -9.78
C VAL A 139 13.40 2.37 -9.05
N MET A 140 12.79 1.36 -8.46
CA MET A 140 13.52 0.28 -7.77
C MET A 140 14.45 -0.49 -8.70
N LYS A 141 14.01 -0.71 -9.95
CA LYS A 141 14.82 -1.42 -10.96
C LYS A 141 16.07 -0.62 -11.34
N GLU A 142 15.97 0.69 -11.47
CA GLU A 142 17.11 1.60 -11.74
C GLU A 142 18.07 1.63 -10.54
N ASN A 143 17.55 1.61 -9.31
CA ASN A 143 18.32 1.63 -8.09
C ASN A 143 18.91 0.27 -7.68
N GLY A 144 18.52 -0.83 -8.32
CA GLY A 144 18.99 -2.18 -8.00
C GLY A 144 18.52 -2.70 -6.64
N TYR A 145 17.45 -2.15 -6.09
CA TYR A 145 16.89 -2.56 -4.80
C TYR A 145 15.39 -2.26 -4.73
N GLY A 146 14.61 -3.19 -4.18
CA GLY A 146 13.18 -2.97 -3.93
C GLY A 146 12.57 -4.04 -3.04
N ARG A 147 11.54 -3.65 -2.29
CA ARG A 147 10.74 -4.56 -1.45
C ARG A 147 9.26 -4.23 -1.63
N PHE A 148 8.49 -5.18 -2.12
CA PHE A 148 7.05 -5.10 -2.15
C PHE A 148 6.44 -6.02 -1.09
N VAL A 149 5.42 -5.52 -0.41
CA VAL A 149 4.54 -6.30 0.47
C VAL A 149 3.10 -6.01 0.08
N PHE A 150 2.33 -7.07 -0.14
CA PHE A 150 0.91 -6.98 -0.45
C PHE A 150 0.08 -7.58 0.67
N THR A 151 -0.86 -6.82 1.20
CA THR A 151 -1.77 -7.29 2.24
C THR A 151 -2.86 -8.17 1.62
N ALA A 152 -2.63 -9.49 1.57
CA ALA A 152 -3.63 -10.46 1.16
C ALA A 152 -4.61 -10.80 2.30
N SER A 153 -5.37 -11.85 2.15
CA SER A 153 -6.33 -12.31 3.15
C SER A 153 -6.60 -13.79 3.02
N ASN A 154 -6.89 -14.44 4.14
CA ASN A 154 -7.43 -15.81 4.16
C ASN A 154 -8.76 -15.91 3.37
N ALA A 155 -9.54 -14.82 3.28
CA ALA A 155 -10.74 -14.78 2.45
C ALA A 155 -10.45 -15.02 0.97
N GLY A 156 -9.26 -14.66 0.47
CA GLY A 156 -8.83 -14.96 -0.90
C GLY A 156 -8.44 -16.42 -1.11
N VAL A 157 -7.88 -17.06 -0.08
CA VAL A 157 -7.37 -18.45 -0.17
C VAL A 157 -8.45 -19.49 0.14
N PHE A 158 -9.21 -19.26 1.22
CA PHE A 158 -10.20 -20.21 1.75
C PHE A 158 -11.64 -19.79 1.48
N GLY A 159 -11.85 -18.55 1.05
CA GLY A 159 -13.17 -17.95 0.91
C GLY A 159 -13.73 -17.43 2.23
N ASN A 160 -14.66 -16.46 2.11
CA ASN A 160 -15.47 -15.98 3.22
C ASN A 160 -16.84 -15.56 2.70
N PHE A 161 -17.89 -15.86 3.46
CA PHE A 161 -19.25 -15.57 3.04
C PHE A 161 -19.46 -14.06 2.82
N GLY A 162 -20.03 -13.70 1.67
CA GLY A 162 -20.31 -12.30 1.33
C GLY A 162 -19.14 -11.50 0.81
N GLN A 163 -17.96 -12.10 0.62
CA GLN A 163 -16.72 -11.42 0.21
C GLN A 163 -16.19 -11.87 -1.16
N THR A 164 -17.06 -12.08 -2.12
CA THR A 164 -16.64 -12.55 -3.46
C THR A 164 -15.74 -11.54 -4.17
N ASN A 165 -16.07 -10.24 -4.10
CA ASN A 165 -15.27 -9.14 -4.64
C ASN A 165 -13.91 -9.02 -3.91
N TYR A 166 -13.96 -9.02 -2.59
CA TYR A 166 -12.77 -8.89 -1.73
C TYR A 166 -11.84 -10.11 -1.86
N GLY A 167 -12.39 -11.33 -1.78
CA GLY A 167 -11.60 -12.55 -1.94
C GLY A 167 -10.90 -12.63 -3.30
N ALA A 168 -11.61 -12.29 -4.38
CA ALA A 168 -11.03 -12.23 -5.73
C ALA A 168 -9.89 -11.22 -5.81
N ALA A 169 -10.08 -10.00 -5.27
CA ALA A 169 -9.05 -8.97 -5.24
C ALA A 169 -7.81 -9.42 -4.45
N LYS A 170 -8.01 -9.99 -3.27
CA LYS A 170 -6.92 -10.43 -2.39
C LYS A 170 -6.14 -11.63 -2.95
N MET A 171 -6.79 -12.56 -3.65
CA MET A 171 -6.09 -13.62 -4.37
C MET A 171 -5.34 -13.09 -5.61
N GLY A 172 -5.86 -12.06 -6.28
CA GLY A 172 -5.16 -11.37 -7.37
C GLY A 172 -3.81 -10.78 -6.94
N LEU A 173 -3.70 -10.29 -5.70
CA LEU A 173 -2.44 -9.78 -5.14
C LEU A 173 -1.37 -10.88 -5.00
N VAL A 174 -1.76 -12.12 -4.72
CA VAL A 174 -0.84 -13.27 -4.69
C VAL A 174 -0.22 -13.48 -6.06
N GLY A 175 -1.04 -13.47 -7.12
CA GLY A 175 -0.56 -13.57 -8.50
C GLY A 175 0.38 -12.42 -8.87
N LEU A 176 -0.01 -11.19 -8.55
CA LEU A 176 0.84 -10.00 -8.78
C LEU A 176 2.19 -10.13 -8.08
N SER A 177 2.19 -10.46 -6.78
CA SER A 177 3.41 -10.61 -5.99
C SER A 177 4.36 -11.67 -6.59
N ASN A 178 3.83 -12.82 -6.99
CA ASN A 178 4.62 -13.91 -7.57
C ASN A 178 5.32 -13.48 -8.86
N VAL A 179 4.62 -12.76 -9.75
CA VAL A 179 5.20 -12.28 -11.01
C VAL A 179 6.27 -11.21 -10.74
N LEU A 180 5.99 -10.22 -9.86
CA LEU A 180 6.96 -9.20 -9.51
C LEU A 180 8.23 -9.76 -8.85
N ALA A 181 8.11 -10.85 -8.08
CA ALA A 181 9.28 -11.55 -7.51
C ALA A 181 10.18 -12.13 -8.60
N ILE A 182 9.59 -12.67 -9.67
CA ILE A 182 10.34 -13.24 -10.82
C ILE A 182 10.97 -12.13 -11.66
N GLU A 183 10.19 -11.13 -12.06
CA GLU A 183 10.65 -10.03 -12.92
C GLU A 183 11.68 -9.13 -12.23
N GLY A 184 11.56 -8.95 -10.92
CA GLY A 184 12.43 -8.10 -10.12
C GLY A 184 13.72 -8.76 -9.65
N ALA A 185 13.85 -10.09 -9.76
CA ALA A 185 14.95 -10.85 -9.16
C ALA A 185 16.34 -10.35 -9.55
N LYS A 186 16.56 -10.09 -10.86
CA LYS A 186 17.84 -9.58 -11.38
C LYS A 186 18.17 -8.15 -10.95
N ALA A 187 17.16 -7.36 -10.59
CA ALA A 187 17.30 -5.99 -10.10
C ALA A 187 17.29 -5.90 -8.56
N GLY A 188 17.45 -7.01 -7.85
CA GLY A 188 17.47 -7.01 -6.38
C GLY A 188 16.11 -6.69 -5.73
N ILE A 189 15.01 -6.76 -6.51
CA ILE A 189 13.66 -6.53 -6.02
C ILE A 189 13.08 -7.85 -5.49
N LYS A 190 12.48 -7.78 -4.30
CA LYS A 190 11.75 -8.90 -3.69
C LYS A 190 10.30 -8.52 -3.44
N SER A 191 9.41 -9.47 -3.64
CA SER A 191 7.97 -9.30 -3.45
C SER A 191 7.42 -10.42 -2.58
N ASN A 192 6.59 -10.06 -1.62
CA ASN A 192 5.95 -10.97 -0.66
C ASN A 192 4.48 -10.59 -0.48
N VAL A 193 3.71 -11.55 0.00
CA VAL A 193 2.28 -11.39 0.27
C VAL A 193 1.93 -12.00 1.63
#